data_11007b1be873e6a3c13c8410744de26f
#
_entry.id   11007b1be873e6a3c13c8410744de26f
#
_cell.length_a   1.000
_cell.length_b   1.000
_cell.length_c   1.000
_cell.angle_alpha   90.00
_cell.angle_beta   90.00
_cell.angle_gamma   90.00
#
_symmetry.space_group_name_H-M   'P 1'
#
loop_
_entity.id
_entity.type
_entity.pdbx_description
1 polymer ?
#
loop_
_entity_poly.entity_id
_entity_poly.type
_entity_poly.pdbx_seq_one_letter_code
_entity_poly.pdbx_strand_id
1 'polypeptide(L)'
;MHRRPKGETGPAVALDTTLTHEGEAADAKATGDAISAVKTRQNVLVSTETGNPLSVDDAFPAPLCGLTVYGRSTQDGTPMPNAPVPIVSAGDGGSLTVKVTGKNLLNPSLFQNNKYQNFNAETGYYEIDSSNDYWITGIQPCLPSTTYHFNVYTEGGCFYDEKKNVIGIAGFEFTVKTPAKCAYYCVNFSSVRLPYGSPVIATVSEPATYSPYREQLLTLPTPTGLPGIPVTSGGNYTDSTGQQWVCDEVDLERGVKVQRVNAVDLSTCVITGSTNLAATKRLAILFPLKGKDYTVKALCNRLPYFVSFTSDAIHFYVDITNAQVFIPIGAKNPEEGEYILFYVLDAPIETPLTPAEIAAYKALIAYAPDTVVQASDGAGIQLGYQRDVNIAIKRIEDAVASMTTT
;
A
#
# COMPACT_ATOMS: atom_id res chain seq x y z
N MET A 1 -40.27 -20.51 -73.87
CA MET A 1 -39.58 -19.99 -72.71
C MET A 1 -39.81 -20.95 -71.56
N HIS A 2 -38.84 -21.79 -71.21
CA HIS A 2 -38.92 -22.68 -70.06
C HIS A 2 -38.49 -21.88 -68.84
N ARG A 3 -39.42 -21.65 -67.91
CA ARG A 3 -39.09 -21.14 -66.59
C ARG A 3 -38.32 -22.21 -65.80
N ARG A 4 -37.10 -21.94 -65.46
CA ARG A 4 -36.36 -22.75 -64.44
C ARG A 4 -37.18 -22.81 -63.16
N PRO A 5 -37.34 -23.99 -62.55
CA PRO A 5 -37.92 -24.05 -61.18
C PRO A 5 -37.10 -23.20 -60.22
N LYS A 6 -37.76 -22.46 -59.34
CA LYS A 6 -37.12 -21.86 -58.20
C LYS A 6 -36.43 -22.99 -57.43
N GLY A 7 -35.12 -22.90 -57.30
CA GLY A 7 -34.37 -23.86 -56.48
C GLY A 7 -35.01 -23.93 -55.09
N GLU A 8 -35.25 -25.15 -54.66
CA GLU A 8 -35.63 -25.37 -53.24
C GLU A 8 -34.63 -24.68 -52.37
N THR A 9 -35.14 -23.91 -51.38
CA THR A 9 -34.33 -23.42 -50.30
C THR A 9 -33.74 -24.63 -49.60
N GLY A 10 -32.43 -24.79 -49.66
CA GLY A 10 -31.74 -25.86 -48.93
C GLY A 10 -32.18 -25.85 -47.43
N PRO A 11 -32.04 -26.98 -46.77
CA PRO A 11 -32.39 -27.09 -45.38
C PRO A 11 -31.72 -25.93 -44.59
N ALA A 12 -32.49 -25.29 -43.70
CA ALA A 12 -31.96 -24.24 -42.83
C ALA A 12 -30.76 -24.81 -42.07
N VAL A 13 -29.63 -24.20 -42.22
CA VAL A 13 -28.44 -24.59 -41.45
C VAL A 13 -28.75 -24.30 -39.95
N ALA A 14 -28.75 -25.36 -39.15
CA ALA A 14 -28.90 -25.20 -37.73
C ALA A 14 -27.67 -24.42 -37.20
N LEU A 15 -27.94 -23.41 -36.36
CA LEU A 15 -26.88 -22.66 -35.72
C LEU A 15 -26.63 -23.24 -34.33
N ASP A 16 -25.40 -23.69 -34.07
CA ASP A 16 -25.00 -24.11 -32.72
C ASP A 16 -24.73 -22.91 -31.85
N THR A 17 -25.69 -22.56 -31.02
CA THR A 17 -25.59 -21.49 -30.03
C THR A 17 -24.79 -21.90 -28.77
N THR A 18 -24.43 -23.18 -28.65
CA THR A 18 -23.66 -23.72 -27.54
C THR A 18 -22.20 -24.01 -27.90
N LEU A 19 -21.88 -24.04 -29.19
CA LEU A 19 -20.58 -24.43 -29.78
C LEU A 19 -20.14 -25.86 -29.40
N THR A 20 -21.11 -26.76 -29.22
CA THR A 20 -20.83 -28.12 -28.74
C THR A 20 -21.10 -29.20 -29.80
N HIS A 21 -21.68 -28.84 -30.97
CA HIS A 21 -22.02 -29.80 -32.01
C HIS A 21 -21.06 -29.69 -33.19
N GLU A 22 -20.43 -30.80 -33.51
CA GLU A 22 -19.55 -30.90 -34.67
C GLU A 22 -20.36 -30.85 -35.98
N GLY A 23 -19.93 -29.99 -36.89
CA GLY A 23 -20.53 -29.86 -38.22
C GLY A 23 -21.66 -28.83 -38.35
N GLU A 24 -22.06 -28.17 -37.27
CA GLU A 24 -23.01 -27.07 -37.32
C GLU A 24 -22.28 -25.70 -37.46
N ALA A 25 -22.98 -24.71 -38.03
CA ALA A 25 -22.42 -23.37 -38.20
C ALA A 25 -22.44 -22.64 -36.86
N ALA A 26 -21.29 -22.11 -36.47
CA ALA A 26 -21.20 -21.33 -35.25
C ALA A 26 -22.00 -20.01 -35.34
N ASP A 27 -22.78 -19.72 -34.31
CA ASP A 27 -23.43 -18.43 -34.16
C ASP A 27 -22.39 -17.36 -33.79
N ALA A 28 -22.43 -16.21 -34.45
CA ALA A 28 -21.46 -15.14 -34.25
C ALA A 28 -21.51 -14.58 -32.82
N LYS A 29 -22.70 -14.54 -32.21
CA LYS A 29 -22.85 -14.11 -30.82
C LYS A 29 -22.30 -15.14 -29.85
N ALA A 30 -22.66 -16.42 -30.03
CA ALA A 30 -22.15 -17.51 -29.21
C ALA A 30 -20.62 -17.64 -29.32
N THR A 31 -20.07 -17.45 -30.52
CA THR A 31 -18.61 -17.39 -30.72
C THR A 31 -17.99 -16.20 -29.98
N GLY A 32 -18.58 -15.03 -30.06
CA GLY A 32 -18.13 -13.84 -29.32
C GLY A 32 -18.19 -14.02 -27.81
N ASP A 33 -19.28 -14.59 -27.32
CA ASP A 33 -19.48 -14.89 -25.91
C ASP A 33 -18.45 -15.94 -25.40
N ALA A 34 -18.19 -17.00 -26.22
CA ALA A 34 -17.17 -18.00 -25.90
C ALA A 34 -15.76 -17.43 -25.91
N ILE A 35 -15.42 -16.58 -26.88
CA ILE A 35 -14.13 -15.88 -26.93
C ILE A 35 -13.99 -14.97 -25.69
N SER A 36 -15.04 -14.25 -25.30
CA SER A 36 -15.04 -13.42 -24.11
C SER A 36 -14.87 -14.25 -22.84
N ALA A 37 -15.56 -15.41 -22.75
CA ALA A 37 -15.41 -16.35 -21.63
C ALA A 37 -14.00 -16.95 -21.57
N VAL A 38 -13.37 -17.26 -22.72
CA VAL A 38 -11.97 -17.73 -22.78
C VAL A 38 -11.02 -16.62 -22.31
N LYS A 39 -11.20 -15.40 -22.76
CA LYS A 39 -10.40 -14.25 -22.26
C LYS A 39 -10.56 -14.07 -20.77
N THR A 40 -11.78 -14.16 -20.23
CA THR A 40 -12.03 -14.08 -18.78
C THR A 40 -11.38 -15.25 -18.02
N ARG A 41 -11.32 -16.45 -18.62
CA ARG A 41 -10.62 -17.60 -18.02
C ARG A 41 -9.10 -17.50 -18.10
N GLN A 42 -8.55 -16.77 -19.06
CA GLN A 42 -7.12 -16.51 -19.16
C GLN A 42 -6.64 -15.50 -18.11
N ASN A 43 -7.53 -14.64 -17.63
CA ASN A 43 -7.22 -13.66 -16.60
C ASN A 43 -7.57 -14.24 -15.23
N VAL A 44 -6.57 -14.52 -14.44
CA VAL A 44 -6.74 -15.02 -13.07
C VAL A 44 -6.82 -13.86 -12.12
N LEU A 45 -7.87 -13.83 -11.30
CA LEU A 45 -7.94 -12.90 -10.16
C LEU A 45 -6.99 -13.40 -9.06
N VAL A 46 -6.02 -12.60 -8.71
CA VAL A 46 -5.08 -12.88 -7.62
C VAL A 46 -5.30 -11.87 -6.51
N SER A 47 -5.53 -12.36 -5.31
CA SER A 47 -5.55 -11.55 -4.10
C SER A 47 -4.21 -11.74 -3.36
N THR A 48 -3.59 -10.64 -2.94
CA THR A 48 -2.33 -10.68 -2.21
C THR A 48 -2.43 -9.82 -0.97
N GLU A 49 -1.87 -10.35 0.11
CA GLU A 49 -1.68 -9.63 1.37
C GLU A 49 -0.18 -9.48 1.59
N THR A 50 0.29 -8.27 1.52
CA THR A 50 1.70 -7.95 1.78
C THR A 50 1.78 -6.64 2.52
N GLY A 51 2.93 -6.36 3.09
CA GLY A 51 3.21 -5.03 3.58
C GLY A 51 3.23 -4.01 2.43
N ASN A 52 3.25 -2.74 2.77
CA ASN A 52 3.40 -1.68 1.80
C ASN A 52 4.91 -1.51 1.46
N PRO A 53 5.33 -1.55 0.21
CA PRO A 53 4.56 -1.54 -1.05
C PRO A 53 4.14 -2.93 -1.54
N LEU A 54 3.17 -2.96 -2.42
CA LEU A 54 2.76 -4.16 -3.13
C LEU A 54 3.13 -4.05 -4.60
N SER A 55 3.93 -4.99 -5.10
CA SER A 55 4.18 -5.17 -6.53
C SER A 55 3.38 -6.35 -7.04
N VAL A 56 2.67 -6.17 -8.14
CA VAL A 56 1.90 -7.20 -8.80
C VAL A 56 2.41 -7.42 -10.22
N ASP A 57 2.77 -8.67 -10.52
CA ASP A 57 3.36 -9.06 -11.78
C ASP A 57 2.30 -9.59 -12.74
N ASP A 58 2.58 -9.49 -14.04
CA ASP A 58 1.70 -9.97 -15.11
C ASP A 58 0.29 -9.38 -15.03
N ALA A 59 0.15 -8.16 -14.52
CA ALA A 59 -1.12 -7.48 -14.42
C ALA A 59 -1.77 -7.28 -15.80
N PHE A 60 -3.09 -7.45 -15.82
CA PHE A 60 -3.92 -7.11 -16.96
C PHE A 60 -4.55 -5.73 -16.70
N PRO A 61 -4.66 -4.84 -17.73
CA PRO A 61 -5.31 -3.53 -17.55
C PRO A 61 -6.79 -3.70 -17.23
N ALA A 62 -7.10 -3.73 -15.94
CA ALA A 62 -8.44 -3.95 -15.40
C ALA A 62 -8.59 -3.21 -14.07
N PRO A 63 -9.83 -2.92 -13.63
CA PRO A 63 -10.05 -2.35 -12.29
C PRO A 63 -9.39 -3.19 -11.20
N LEU A 64 -8.80 -2.52 -10.22
CA LEU A 64 -8.35 -3.17 -8.99
C LEU A 64 -9.58 -3.64 -8.20
N CYS A 65 -9.43 -4.74 -7.46
CA CYS A 65 -10.50 -5.32 -6.66
C CYS A 65 -9.97 -5.70 -5.28
N GLY A 66 -10.87 -5.81 -4.29
CA GLY A 66 -10.52 -6.18 -2.92
C GLY A 66 -9.50 -5.24 -2.27
N LEU A 67 -9.44 -3.97 -2.70
CA LEU A 67 -8.50 -3.02 -2.11
C LEU A 67 -8.96 -2.64 -0.71
N THR A 68 -8.13 -2.98 0.26
CA THR A 68 -8.28 -2.59 1.66
C THR A 68 -7.02 -1.88 2.13
N VAL A 69 -7.19 -0.77 2.81
CA VAL A 69 -6.09 0.02 3.40
C VAL A 69 -6.16 -0.11 4.91
N TYR A 70 -5.07 -0.57 5.51
CA TYR A 70 -4.95 -0.83 6.94
C TYR A 70 -4.11 0.26 7.60
N GLY A 71 -4.63 0.82 8.67
CA GLY A 71 -3.93 1.79 9.48
C GLY A 71 -2.85 1.15 10.35
N ARG A 72 -1.80 1.91 10.60
CA ARG A 72 -0.77 1.54 11.57
C ARG A 72 -0.37 2.76 12.37
N SER A 73 -0.02 2.53 13.64
CA SER A 73 0.51 3.59 14.50
C SER A 73 1.94 3.26 14.92
N THR A 74 2.79 4.25 14.91
CA THR A 74 4.20 4.13 15.29
C THR A 74 4.53 5.04 16.47
N GLN A 75 5.47 4.58 17.31
CA GLN A 75 6.13 5.38 18.33
C GLN A 75 7.63 5.22 18.15
N ASP A 76 8.37 6.32 17.97
CA ASP A 76 9.82 6.28 17.78
C ASP A 76 10.53 6.35 19.14
N GLY A 77 10.56 5.22 19.85
CA GLY A 77 11.14 5.05 21.15
C GLY A 77 10.15 4.55 22.21
N THR A 78 10.64 4.37 23.42
CA THR A 78 9.82 3.97 24.57
C THR A 78 9.33 5.21 25.30
N PRO A 79 8.02 5.42 25.42
CA PRO A 79 7.48 6.57 26.15
C PRO A 79 7.80 6.48 27.65
N MET A 80 8.10 7.63 28.25
CA MET A 80 8.34 7.76 29.69
C MET A 80 7.60 8.99 30.22
N PRO A 81 7.24 9.05 31.51
CA PRO A 81 6.50 10.18 32.08
C PRO A 81 7.14 11.54 31.79
N ASN A 82 8.46 11.61 31.81
CA ASN A 82 9.24 12.84 31.56
C ASN A 82 9.79 12.95 30.13
N ALA A 83 9.55 11.95 29.30
CA ALA A 83 9.97 11.88 27.90
C ALA A 83 8.85 11.25 27.05
N PRO A 84 7.78 12.02 26.79
CA PRO A 84 6.66 11.51 26.00
C PRO A 84 7.10 11.24 24.56
N VAL A 85 6.56 10.16 23.98
CA VAL A 85 6.76 9.80 22.58
C VAL A 85 5.40 9.87 21.89
N PRO A 86 5.22 10.74 20.90
CA PRO A 86 3.96 10.81 20.15
C PRO A 86 3.61 9.47 19.51
N ILE A 87 2.31 9.18 19.44
CA ILE A 87 1.76 8.10 18.62
C ILE A 87 1.37 8.72 17.30
N VAL A 88 2.01 8.30 16.22
CA VAL A 88 1.75 8.79 14.87
C VAL A 88 1.00 7.70 14.09
N SER A 89 -0.20 7.99 13.62
CA SER A 89 -1.03 7.08 12.85
C SER A 89 -0.92 7.35 11.36
N ALA A 90 -1.12 6.34 10.54
CA ALA A 90 -1.25 6.53 9.11
C ALA A 90 -2.37 7.55 8.83
N GLY A 91 -2.11 8.51 7.93
CA GLY A 91 -3.07 9.54 7.59
C GLY A 91 -3.38 10.57 8.67
N ASP A 92 -2.52 10.75 9.67
CA ASP A 92 -2.65 11.78 10.74
C ASP A 92 -2.77 13.22 10.19
N GLY A 93 -2.27 13.46 8.98
CA GLY A 93 -2.42 14.73 8.26
C GLY A 93 -3.82 15.02 7.73
N GLY A 94 -4.82 14.20 8.07
CA GLY A 94 -6.22 14.34 7.65
C GLY A 94 -6.59 13.61 6.37
N SER A 95 -5.61 13.05 5.67
CA SER A 95 -5.85 12.21 4.48
C SER A 95 -4.73 11.20 4.28
N LEU A 96 -5.05 10.11 3.61
CA LEU A 96 -4.13 9.08 3.18
C LEU A 96 -4.24 8.90 1.66
N THR A 97 -3.11 8.70 0.99
CA THR A 97 -3.08 8.52 -0.46
C THR A 97 -2.69 7.09 -0.82
N VAL A 98 -3.46 6.47 -1.68
CA VAL A 98 -3.07 5.24 -2.38
C VAL A 98 -2.61 5.63 -3.78
N LYS A 99 -1.37 5.28 -4.11
CA LYS A 99 -0.76 5.51 -5.41
C LYS A 99 -0.63 4.20 -6.16
N VAL A 100 -1.13 4.18 -7.39
CA VAL A 100 -0.99 3.07 -8.33
C VAL A 100 -0.08 3.53 -9.46
N THR A 101 1.05 2.87 -9.64
CA THR A 101 2.01 3.19 -10.71
C THR A 101 2.20 1.99 -11.63
N GLY A 102 2.59 2.28 -12.88
CA GLY A 102 3.09 1.24 -13.77
C GLY A 102 4.49 0.77 -13.38
N LYS A 103 5.10 -0.04 -14.24
CA LYS A 103 6.43 -0.62 -14.04
C LYS A 103 7.53 0.43 -13.80
N ASN A 104 7.50 1.55 -14.52
CA ASN A 104 8.49 2.62 -14.35
C ASN A 104 8.11 3.50 -13.18
N LEU A 105 9.00 3.61 -12.21
CA LEU A 105 8.81 4.38 -10.97
C LEU A 105 9.51 5.75 -10.99
N LEU A 106 10.25 6.06 -12.06
CA LEU A 106 10.82 7.38 -12.24
C LEU A 106 9.79 8.35 -12.81
N ASN A 107 9.36 9.31 -11.99
CA ASN A 107 8.48 10.39 -12.43
C ASN A 107 9.29 11.48 -13.12
N PRO A 108 9.15 11.66 -14.43
CA PRO A 108 9.96 12.63 -15.18
C PRO A 108 9.62 14.08 -14.85
N SER A 109 8.43 14.36 -14.32
CA SER A 109 8.06 15.72 -13.92
C SER A 109 8.88 16.25 -12.73
N LEU A 110 9.52 15.34 -11.98
CA LEU A 110 10.35 15.67 -10.83
C LEU A 110 11.83 15.85 -11.20
N PHE A 111 12.23 15.55 -12.44
CA PHE A 111 13.61 15.67 -12.85
C PHE A 111 14.09 17.10 -12.72
N GLN A 112 15.15 17.28 -11.96
CA GLN A 112 15.80 18.56 -11.82
C GLN A 112 16.80 18.73 -12.95
N ASN A 113 16.56 19.74 -13.75
CA ASN A 113 17.36 19.99 -14.91
C ASN A 113 18.09 21.31 -14.78
N ASN A 114 19.40 21.24 -14.76
CA ASN A 114 20.19 22.39 -15.07
C ASN A 114 20.56 22.45 -16.58
N LYS A 115 20.34 21.40 -17.37
CA LYS A 115 20.92 21.29 -18.71
C LYS A 115 20.24 20.31 -19.70
N TYR A 116 19.12 19.68 -19.36
CA TYR A 116 18.42 18.74 -20.26
C TYR A 116 17.10 19.33 -20.69
N GLN A 117 17.06 19.70 -21.94
CA GLN A 117 15.85 20.16 -22.60
C GLN A 117 15.17 18.93 -23.23
N ASN A 118 13.84 18.87 -23.11
CA ASN A 118 12.98 17.93 -23.83
C ASN A 118 13.11 16.45 -23.46
N PHE A 119 12.67 16.08 -22.25
CA PHE A 119 12.36 14.70 -21.96
C PHE A 119 11.05 14.28 -22.65
N ASN A 120 11.12 13.26 -23.52
CA ASN A 120 9.93 12.64 -24.07
C ASN A 120 9.46 11.52 -23.14
N ALA A 121 8.37 11.74 -22.43
CA ALA A 121 7.84 10.78 -21.44
C ALA A 121 7.36 9.46 -22.06
N GLU A 122 6.98 9.45 -23.34
CA GLU A 122 6.50 8.23 -24.00
C GLU A 122 7.64 7.31 -24.41
N THR A 123 8.73 7.89 -24.90
CA THR A 123 9.90 7.12 -25.36
C THR A 123 10.97 6.96 -24.29
N GLY A 124 10.97 7.81 -23.24
CA GLY A 124 12.01 7.89 -22.23
C GLY A 124 13.31 8.53 -22.70
N TYR A 125 13.31 9.09 -23.89
CA TYR A 125 14.51 9.70 -24.45
C TYR A 125 14.70 11.13 -23.98
N TYR A 126 15.96 11.50 -23.80
CA TYR A 126 16.41 12.86 -23.54
C TYR A 126 17.09 13.45 -24.75
N GLU A 127 16.84 14.72 -25.01
CA GLU A 127 17.71 15.52 -25.84
C GLU A 127 18.82 16.10 -24.95
N ILE A 128 20.04 15.62 -25.11
CA ILE A 128 21.21 16.04 -24.34
C ILE A 128 21.87 17.20 -25.04
N ASP A 129 22.01 18.32 -24.37
CA ASP A 129 22.97 19.37 -24.78
C ASP A 129 24.37 18.86 -24.46
N SER A 130 25.22 18.77 -25.46
CA SER A 130 26.55 18.12 -25.47
C SER A 130 27.59 18.70 -24.49
N SER A 131 27.24 19.69 -23.70
CA SER A 131 28.17 20.43 -22.86
C SER A 131 28.23 20.01 -21.40
N ASN A 132 27.45 18.97 -20.98
CA ASN A 132 27.35 18.64 -19.56
C ASN A 132 27.19 17.16 -19.24
N ASP A 133 27.96 16.78 -18.23
CA ASP A 133 28.25 15.40 -17.90
C ASP A 133 27.27 14.71 -16.96
N TYR A 134 26.37 15.45 -16.27
CA TYR A 134 25.49 14.87 -15.25
C TYR A 134 24.07 15.41 -15.31
N TRP A 135 23.10 14.56 -15.01
CA TRP A 135 21.73 14.94 -14.78
C TRP A 135 21.15 14.19 -13.57
N ILE A 136 20.17 14.78 -12.93
CA ILE A 136 19.66 14.39 -11.64
C ILE A 136 18.17 14.06 -11.79
N THR A 137 17.74 12.90 -11.29
CA THR A 137 16.33 12.50 -11.32
C THR A 137 15.41 13.45 -10.54
N GLY A 138 15.97 14.40 -9.78
CA GLY A 138 15.24 15.13 -8.77
C GLY A 138 14.90 14.21 -7.57
N ILE A 139 14.19 14.76 -6.61
CA ILE A 139 13.79 14.00 -5.41
C ILE A 139 12.56 13.17 -5.75
N GLN A 140 12.77 11.87 -6.03
CA GLN A 140 11.75 10.90 -6.35
C GLN A 140 11.22 10.26 -5.07
N PRO A 141 9.90 10.12 -4.89
CA PRO A 141 9.37 9.32 -3.79
C PRO A 141 9.83 7.87 -3.92
N CYS A 142 10.13 7.25 -2.81
CA CYS A 142 10.54 5.85 -2.78
C CYS A 142 9.94 5.11 -1.59
N LEU A 143 10.16 3.83 -1.62
CA LEU A 143 9.73 2.87 -0.61
C LEU A 143 10.93 2.58 0.30
N PRO A 144 10.75 2.52 1.62
CA PRO A 144 11.82 2.15 2.53
C PRO A 144 12.24 0.69 2.33
N SER A 145 13.49 0.38 2.64
CA SER A 145 14.05 -0.99 2.60
C SER A 145 13.86 -1.72 1.28
N THR A 146 13.65 -0.99 0.18
CA THR A 146 13.31 -1.53 -1.14
C THR A 146 14.51 -1.45 -2.07
N THR A 147 14.67 -2.49 -2.88
CA THR A 147 15.69 -2.53 -3.93
C THR A 147 15.10 -1.98 -5.23
N TYR A 148 15.75 -0.97 -5.79
CA TYR A 148 15.42 -0.38 -7.08
C TYR A 148 16.45 -0.80 -8.12
N HIS A 149 15.98 -1.22 -9.27
CA HIS A 149 16.80 -1.59 -10.42
C HIS A 149 16.70 -0.49 -11.47
N PHE A 150 17.85 -0.07 -11.99
CA PHE A 150 17.97 0.89 -13.06
C PHE A 150 18.50 0.23 -14.32
N ASN A 151 17.98 0.58 -15.47
CA ASN A 151 18.49 0.08 -16.74
C ASN A 151 19.80 0.76 -17.16
N VAL A 152 20.25 1.76 -16.42
CA VAL A 152 21.51 2.47 -16.61
C VAL A 152 22.26 2.57 -15.27
N TYR A 153 23.56 2.65 -15.35
CA TYR A 153 24.42 2.78 -14.17
C TYR A 153 24.27 4.17 -13.54
N THR A 154 23.96 4.22 -12.24
CA THR A 154 23.85 5.47 -11.49
C THR A 154 25.24 6.00 -11.12
N GLU A 155 25.39 7.30 -11.07
CA GLU A 155 26.63 8.01 -10.68
C GLU A 155 26.53 8.56 -9.23
N GLY A 156 25.88 7.77 -8.35
CA GLY A 156 25.63 8.16 -6.97
C GLY A 156 24.32 8.92 -6.77
N GLY A 157 24.09 9.38 -5.56
CA GLY A 157 22.88 10.10 -5.19
C GLY A 157 22.71 10.20 -3.68
N CYS A 158 21.50 10.58 -3.24
CA CYS A 158 21.18 10.73 -1.84
C CYS A 158 19.84 10.05 -1.51
N PHE A 159 19.73 9.58 -0.25
CA PHE A 159 18.50 9.14 0.36
C PHE A 159 18.01 10.18 1.35
N TYR A 160 16.69 10.36 1.43
CA TYR A 160 16.08 11.37 2.28
C TYR A 160 14.95 10.75 3.13
N ASP A 161 14.77 11.28 4.34
CA ASP A 161 13.62 11.00 5.18
C ASP A 161 12.36 11.78 4.70
N GLU A 162 11.24 11.62 5.40
CA GLU A 162 9.98 12.32 5.11
C GLU A 162 10.11 13.84 5.18
N LYS A 163 11.03 14.35 6.00
CA LYS A 163 11.33 15.78 6.14
C LYS A 163 12.35 16.28 5.11
N LYS A 164 12.77 15.42 4.18
CA LYS A 164 13.81 15.67 3.18
C LYS A 164 15.19 15.94 3.76
N ASN A 165 15.51 15.47 4.95
CA ASN A 165 16.86 15.44 5.46
C ASN A 165 17.63 14.28 4.81
N VAL A 166 18.90 14.49 4.50
CA VAL A 166 19.76 13.43 3.96
C VAL A 166 20.04 12.39 5.05
N ILE A 167 19.70 11.13 4.78
CA ILE A 167 19.90 9.99 5.69
C ILE A 167 20.90 8.96 5.16
N GLY A 168 21.41 9.15 3.96
CA GLY A 168 22.39 8.27 3.35
C GLY A 168 22.76 8.69 1.93
N ILE A 169 23.74 7.99 1.37
CA ILE A 169 24.24 8.20 0.01
C ILE A 169 24.01 6.94 -0.80
N ALA A 170 23.48 7.08 -2.01
CA ALA A 170 23.40 5.99 -2.99
C ALA A 170 24.76 5.81 -3.68
N GLY A 171 25.15 4.56 -3.86
CA GLY A 171 26.39 4.21 -4.57
C GLY A 171 26.30 4.34 -6.09
N PHE A 172 27.37 3.93 -6.74
CA PHE A 172 27.49 3.87 -8.21
C PHE A 172 27.10 2.46 -8.66
N GLU A 173 25.83 2.21 -8.95
CA GLU A 173 25.32 0.87 -9.20
C GLU A 173 24.11 0.85 -10.13
N PHE A 174 23.83 -0.32 -10.74
CA PHE A 174 22.55 -0.57 -11.42
C PHE A 174 21.42 -0.87 -10.43
N THR A 175 21.77 -1.17 -9.18
CA THR A 175 20.81 -1.59 -8.16
C THR A 175 21.04 -0.76 -6.90
N VAL A 176 20.01 -0.05 -6.46
CA VAL A 176 20.06 0.83 -5.30
C VAL A 176 19.07 0.33 -4.25
N LYS A 177 19.56 0.03 -3.04
CA LYS A 177 18.71 -0.34 -1.90
C LYS A 177 18.49 0.85 -0.98
N THR A 178 17.21 1.20 -0.78
CA THR A 178 16.83 2.31 0.09
C THR A 178 16.94 1.92 1.57
N PRO A 179 17.36 2.83 2.47
CA PRO A 179 17.33 2.63 3.91
C PRO A 179 15.92 2.45 4.48
N ALA A 180 15.83 1.94 5.72
CA ALA A 180 14.54 1.65 6.39
C ALA A 180 13.65 2.90 6.64
N LYS A 181 14.23 4.08 6.78
CA LYS A 181 13.50 5.34 6.99
C LYS A 181 13.49 6.23 5.74
N CYS A 182 13.78 5.65 4.57
CA CYS A 182 13.83 6.40 3.32
C CYS A 182 12.42 6.67 2.79
N ALA A 183 12.12 7.94 2.55
CA ALA A 183 10.89 8.36 1.89
C ALA A 183 11.13 8.86 0.45
N TYR A 184 12.35 9.32 0.19
CA TYR A 184 12.73 9.84 -1.13
C TYR A 184 14.16 9.45 -1.46
N TYR A 185 14.45 9.35 -2.75
CA TYR A 185 15.81 9.22 -3.27
C TYR A 185 16.04 10.17 -4.44
N CYS A 186 17.30 10.44 -4.69
CA CYS A 186 17.77 11.15 -5.87
C CYS A 186 19.00 10.42 -6.40
N VAL A 187 19.05 10.16 -7.68
CA VAL A 187 20.22 9.55 -8.33
C VAL A 187 20.68 10.39 -9.49
N ASN A 188 21.98 10.29 -9.78
CA ASN A 188 22.64 10.99 -10.87
C ASN A 188 22.99 9.99 -11.97
N PHE A 189 23.00 10.49 -13.19
CA PHE A 189 23.48 9.75 -14.37
C PHE A 189 24.47 10.63 -15.12
N SER A 190 25.49 10.03 -15.73
CA SER A 190 26.42 10.75 -16.57
C SER A 190 26.12 10.56 -18.06
N SER A 191 26.41 11.56 -18.87
CA SER A 191 26.28 11.49 -20.33
C SER A 191 27.20 10.44 -20.95
N VAL A 192 28.31 10.12 -20.29
CA VAL A 192 29.26 9.09 -20.74
C VAL A 192 28.65 7.68 -20.67
N ARG A 193 27.81 7.43 -19.66
CA ARG A 193 27.17 6.13 -19.42
C ARG A 193 25.75 6.04 -19.92
N LEU A 194 25.14 7.19 -20.20
CA LEU A 194 23.82 7.30 -20.77
C LEU A 194 23.96 7.93 -22.17
N PRO A 195 24.18 7.13 -23.21
CA PRO A 195 24.27 7.65 -24.57
C PRO A 195 23.03 8.44 -24.95
N TYR A 196 23.19 9.45 -25.79
CA TYR A 196 22.08 10.21 -26.36
C TYR A 196 20.97 9.27 -26.84
N GLY A 197 19.75 9.58 -26.42
CA GLY A 197 18.60 8.79 -26.79
C GLY A 197 18.40 7.50 -25.98
N SER A 198 19.12 7.29 -24.88
CA SER A 198 18.86 6.11 -24.01
C SER A 198 17.69 6.37 -23.08
N PRO A 199 16.67 5.49 -23.05
CA PRO A 199 15.58 5.58 -22.08
C PRO A 199 16.07 5.25 -20.67
N VAL A 200 15.45 5.86 -19.65
CA VAL A 200 15.76 5.60 -18.25
C VAL A 200 14.53 5.11 -17.53
N ILE A 201 14.70 4.06 -16.77
CA ILE A 201 13.66 3.42 -15.98
C ILE A 201 14.21 2.98 -14.62
N ALA A 202 13.40 3.12 -13.58
CA ALA A 202 13.61 2.47 -12.30
C ALA A 202 12.42 1.55 -11.98
N THR A 203 12.70 0.36 -11.49
CA THR A 203 11.67 -0.64 -11.15
C THR A 203 12.02 -1.33 -9.83
N VAL A 204 11.06 -1.98 -9.20
CA VAL A 204 11.29 -2.87 -8.05
C VAL A 204 11.59 -4.31 -8.48
N SER A 205 11.52 -4.62 -9.75
CA SER A 205 11.95 -5.86 -10.40
C SER A 205 13.09 -5.56 -11.36
N GLU A 206 13.78 -6.58 -11.86
CA GLU A 206 14.82 -6.37 -12.87
C GLU A 206 14.27 -5.60 -14.08
N PRO A 207 14.99 -4.56 -14.53
CA PRO A 207 14.51 -3.72 -15.61
C PRO A 207 14.44 -4.53 -16.90
N ALA A 208 13.30 -4.44 -17.55
CA ALA A 208 13.06 -4.91 -18.90
C ALA A 208 13.09 -3.73 -19.88
N THR A 209 12.41 -3.87 -21.01
CA THR A 209 12.16 -2.77 -21.94
C THR A 209 11.53 -1.56 -21.26
N TYR A 210 11.86 -0.38 -21.75
CA TYR A 210 11.29 0.87 -21.26
C TYR A 210 9.76 0.85 -21.27
N SER A 211 9.19 1.43 -20.21
CA SER A 211 7.76 1.73 -20.08
C SER A 211 7.61 3.17 -19.62
N PRO A 212 6.68 3.95 -20.18
CA PRO A 212 6.40 5.30 -19.70
C PRO A 212 5.97 5.30 -18.23
N TYR A 213 6.34 6.35 -17.51
CA TYR A 213 5.81 6.57 -16.17
C TYR A 213 4.29 6.82 -16.25
N ARG A 214 3.55 6.13 -15.41
CA ARG A 214 2.10 6.28 -15.27
C ARG A 214 1.74 6.22 -13.80
N GLU A 215 0.82 7.07 -13.35
CA GLU A 215 0.30 7.02 -12.00
C GLU A 215 -1.19 7.34 -11.94
N GLN A 216 -1.83 6.81 -10.92
CA GLN A 216 -3.17 7.16 -10.47
C GLN A 216 -3.12 7.36 -8.97
N LEU A 217 -3.85 8.33 -8.46
CA LEU A 217 -3.91 8.67 -7.04
C LEU A 217 -5.34 8.53 -6.54
N LEU A 218 -5.50 7.85 -5.41
CA LEU A 218 -6.73 7.83 -4.63
C LEU A 218 -6.45 8.47 -3.28
N THR A 219 -7.14 9.57 -2.97
CA THR A 219 -7.05 10.23 -1.67
C THR A 219 -8.23 9.81 -0.81
N LEU A 220 -7.94 9.28 0.38
CA LEU A 220 -8.91 8.84 1.37
C LEU A 220 -8.91 9.83 2.54
N PRO A 221 -10.04 10.46 2.87
CA PRO A 221 -10.13 11.31 4.06
C PRO A 221 -9.95 10.49 5.34
N THR A 222 -9.02 10.93 6.18
CA THR A 222 -8.73 10.32 7.49
C THR A 222 -8.61 11.42 8.56
N PRO A 223 -9.68 12.14 8.87
CA PRO A 223 -9.62 13.34 9.73
C PRO A 223 -9.07 13.07 11.14
N THR A 224 -9.10 11.84 11.60
CA THR A 224 -8.57 11.38 12.89
C THR A 224 -7.41 10.38 12.73
N GLY A 225 -6.80 10.33 11.53
CA GLY A 225 -5.87 9.27 11.19
C GLY A 225 -6.55 7.91 10.96
N LEU A 226 -5.73 6.93 10.64
CA LEU A 226 -6.10 5.52 10.52
C LEU A 226 -5.17 4.71 11.44
N PRO A 227 -5.52 4.58 12.72
CA PRO A 227 -4.64 3.95 13.69
C PRO A 227 -4.57 2.42 13.57
N GLY A 228 -3.50 1.86 14.13
CA GLY A 228 -3.35 0.42 14.33
C GLY A 228 -2.41 0.13 15.49
N ILE A 229 -2.66 -0.94 16.20
CA ILE A 229 -1.89 -1.37 17.37
C ILE A 229 -1.21 -2.70 17.05
N PRO A 230 0.13 -2.83 17.24
CA PRO A 230 0.82 -4.09 17.03
C PRO A 230 0.39 -5.11 18.09
N VAL A 231 0.07 -6.33 17.65
CA VAL A 231 -0.36 -7.44 18.52
C VAL A 231 0.46 -8.70 18.26
N THR A 232 0.43 -9.64 19.20
CA THR A 232 1.11 -10.94 19.04
C THR A 232 0.24 -11.96 18.32
N SER A 233 -1.08 -11.79 18.40
CA SER A 233 -2.07 -12.67 17.77
C SER A 233 -3.42 -11.97 17.65
N GLY A 234 -4.29 -12.48 16.78
CA GLY A 234 -5.66 -11.96 16.62
C GLY A 234 -5.76 -10.62 15.89
N GLY A 235 -4.73 -10.23 15.17
CA GLY A 235 -4.77 -9.05 14.30
C GLY A 235 -5.63 -9.28 13.05
N ASN A 236 -6.17 -8.19 12.49
CA ASN A 236 -6.86 -8.21 11.20
C ASN A 236 -5.92 -7.93 10.03
N TYR A 237 -4.67 -7.58 10.29
CA TYR A 237 -3.65 -7.36 9.28
C TYR A 237 -2.30 -7.93 9.76
N THR A 238 -1.53 -8.49 8.82
CA THR A 238 -0.14 -8.92 9.04
C THR A 238 0.75 -8.22 8.02
N ASP A 239 1.76 -7.52 8.48
CA ASP A 239 2.67 -6.82 7.58
C ASP A 239 3.75 -7.77 6.99
N SER A 240 4.57 -7.25 6.08
CA SER A 240 5.63 -8.02 5.39
C SER A 240 6.72 -8.55 6.32
N THR A 241 6.81 -8.08 7.56
CA THR A 241 7.73 -8.58 8.58
C THR A 241 7.13 -9.71 9.42
N GLY A 242 5.84 -10.01 9.21
CA GLY A 242 5.08 -10.98 10.01
C GLY A 242 4.48 -10.39 11.28
N GLN A 243 4.60 -9.08 11.52
CA GLN A 243 3.97 -8.43 12.66
C GLN A 243 2.46 -8.33 12.42
N GLN A 244 1.68 -8.85 13.37
CA GLN A 244 0.22 -8.71 13.36
C GLN A 244 -0.21 -7.38 13.98
N TRP A 245 -1.31 -6.84 13.44
CA TRP A 245 -1.87 -5.55 13.83
C TRP A 245 -3.38 -5.64 14.02
N VAL A 246 -3.91 -4.97 15.01
CA VAL A 246 -5.33 -4.59 15.04
C VAL A 246 -5.42 -3.20 14.47
N CYS A 247 -5.96 -3.09 13.26
CA CYS A 247 -5.98 -1.86 12.48
C CYS A 247 -7.40 -1.36 12.27
N ASP A 248 -7.56 -0.04 12.29
CA ASP A 248 -8.62 0.58 11.51
C ASP A 248 -8.35 0.33 10.03
N GLU A 249 -9.40 0.18 9.25
CA GLU A 249 -9.28 -0.11 7.83
C GLU A 249 -10.30 0.67 6.99
N VAL A 250 -9.91 0.91 5.73
CA VAL A 250 -10.82 1.36 4.68
C VAL A 250 -10.95 0.21 3.69
N ASP A 251 -12.08 -0.48 3.75
CA ASP A 251 -12.43 -1.56 2.83
C ASP A 251 -13.19 -0.95 1.65
N LEU A 252 -12.48 -0.72 0.58
CA LEU A 252 -13.01 -0.04 -0.61
C LEU A 252 -13.93 -0.95 -1.42
N GLU A 253 -13.75 -2.27 -1.32
CA GLU A 253 -14.63 -3.24 -1.98
C GLU A 253 -16.01 -3.30 -1.30
N ARG A 254 -16.04 -3.36 0.03
CA ARG A 254 -17.29 -3.31 0.82
C ARG A 254 -17.86 -1.91 0.90
N GLY A 255 -17.07 -0.88 0.61
CA GLY A 255 -17.47 0.52 0.71
C GLY A 255 -17.66 1.00 2.15
N VAL A 256 -16.80 0.57 3.07
CA VAL A 256 -16.89 0.91 4.50
C VAL A 256 -15.53 1.30 5.09
N LYS A 257 -15.57 2.19 6.09
CA LYS A 257 -14.50 2.36 7.07
C LYS A 257 -14.84 1.53 8.30
N VAL A 258 -13.85 0.80 8.83
CA VAL A 258 -14.02 -0.04 10.01
C VAL A 258 -13.07 0.46 11.09
N GLN A 259 -13.63 1.04 12.13
CA GLN A 259 -12.87 1.48 13.29
C GLN A 259 -12.76 0.32 14.30
N ARG A 260 -11.54 -0.06 14.65
CA ARG A 260 -11.22 -1.06 15.69
C ARG A 260 -10.39 -0.47 16.83
N VAL A 261 -9.75 0.66 16.58
CA VAL A 261 -8.91 1.36 17.56
C VAL A 261 -9.55 2.69 17.89
N ASN A 262 -9.63 2.99 19.17
CA ASN A 262 -10.05 4.31 19.64
C ASN A 262 -8.85 5.05 20.20
N ALA A 263 -8.76 6.34 19.88
CA ALA A 263 -7.82 7.28 20.46
C ALA A 263 -8.56 8.18 21.43
N VAL A 264 -8.05 8.35 22.63
CA VAL A 264 -8.68 9.17 23.66
C VAL A 264 -7.66 10.01 24.41
N ASP A 265 -7.99 11.28 24.61
CA ASP A 265 -7.32 12.14 25.56
C ASP A 265 -7.88 11.86 26.97
N LEU A 266 -7.02 11.44 27.87
CA LEU A 266 -7.44 11.03 29.21
C LEU A 266 -7.94 12.21 30.06
N SER A 267 -7.67 13.44 29.69
CA SER A 267 -8.26 14.64 30.33
C SER A 267 -9.77 14.70 30.19
N THR A 268 -10.31 14.10 29.11
CA THR A 268 -11.75 14.07 28.83
C THR A 268 -12.48 12.91 29.52
N CYS A 269 -11.74 12.01 30.19
CA CYS A 269 -12.28 10.80 30.76
C CYS A 269 -12.76 11.01 32.21
N VAL A 270 -13.80 10.25 32.59
CA VAL A 270 -14.30 10.25 33.96
C VAL A 270 -13.44 9.37 34.85
N ILE A 271 -12.88 9.95 35.88
CA ILE A 271 -12.13 9.22 36.91
C ILE A 271 -13.13 8.49 37.80
N THR A 272 -13.08 7.17 37.79
CA THR A 272 -14.01 6.32 38.58
C THR A 272 -13.48 5.88 39.91
N GLY A 273 -12.19 6.09 40.16
CA GLY A 273 -11.56 5.73 41.40
C GLY A 273 -10.08 6.06 41.46
N SER A 274 -9.46 5.75 42.56
CA SER A 274 -8.01 5.85 42.73
C SER A 274 -7.51 4.77 43.70
N THR A 275 -6.35 4.23 43.39
CA THR A 275 -5.65 3.29 44.28
C THR A 275 -4.31 3.87 44.67
N ASN A 276 -3.92 3.70 45.93
CA ASN A 276 -2.59 4.03 46.42
C ASN A 276 -1.77 2.73 46.47
N LEU A 277 -0.75 2.64 45.67
CA LEU A 277 0.18 1.51 45.66
C LEU A 277 1.60 2.05 45.82
N ALA A 278 2.33 1.57 46.81
CA ALA A 278 3.74 1.87 47.05
C ALA A 278 4.12 3.33 46.78
N ALA A 279 3.41 4.27 47.40
CA ALA A 279 3.59 5.72 47.28
C ALA A 279 3.17 6.38 45.96
N THR A 280 2.57 5.62 45.00
CA THR A 280 2.08 6.19 43.75
C THR A 280 0.56 6.12 43.69
N LYS A 281 -0.10 7.27 43.55
CA LYS A 281 -1.54 7.32 43.29
C LYS A 281 -1.78 6.97 41.83
N ARG A 282 -2.69 5.99 41.57
CA ARG A 282 -3.14 5.65 40.22
C ARG A 282 -4.58 6.04 40.07
N LEU A 283 -4.90 6.65 38.93
CA LEU A 283 -6.27 6.94 38.57
C LEU A 283 -6.83 5.76 37.81
N ALA A 284 -8.08 5.38 38.15
CA ALA A 284 -8.86 4.41 37.41
C ALA A 284 -9.83 5.15 36.49
N ILE A 285 -9.76 4.89 35.21
CA ILE A 285 -10.58 5.50 34.17
C ILE A 285 -11.40 4.42 33.49
N LEU A 286 -12.71 4.64 33.33
CA LEU A 286 -13.63 3.69 32.74
C LEU A 286 -13.53 3.71 31.20
N PHE A 287 -13.43 2.54 30.58
CA PHE A 287 -13.41 2.36 29.14
C PHE A 287 -14.41 1.29 28.68
N PRO A 288 -14.86 1.34 27.42
CA PRO A 288 -15.76 0.31 26.85
C PRO A 288 -15.01 -0.99 26.46
N LEU A 289 -14.23 -1.54 27.39
CA LEU A 289 -13.39 -2.73 27.17
C LEU A 289 -13.92 -3.99 27.87
N LYS A 290 -15.14 -3.95 28.42
CA LYS A 290 -15.67 -5.02 29.27
C LYS A 290 -15.76 -6.36 28.51
N GLY A 291 -15.12 -7.37 29.07
CA GLY A 291 -15.28 -8.77 28.64
C GLY A 291 -14.23 -9.27 27.65
N LYS A 292 -13.14 -8.55 27.40
CA LYS A 292 -12.07 -9.00 26.50
C LYS A 292 -10.87 -9.61 27.20
N ASP A 293 -10.15 -10.43 26.45
CA ASP A 293 -8.98 -11.18 26.86
C ASP A 293 -7.82 -10.27 27.26
N TYR A 294 -7.00 -10.67 28.25
CA TYR A 294 -5.84 -9.93 28.77
C TYR A 294 -4.73 -9.65 27.73
N THR A 295 -4.93 -10.07 26.48
CA THR A 295 -4.01 -9.85 25.37
C THR A 295 -4.19 -8.49 24.67
N VAL A 296 -5.18 -7.69 25.07
CA VAL A 296 -5.43 -6.38 24.45
C VAL A 296 -4.26 -5.44 24.71
N LYS A 297 -3.54 -5.12 23.68
CA LYS A 297 -2.49 -4.09 23.73
C LYS A 297 -3.12 -2.71 23.60
N ALA A 298 -2.48 -1.76 24.28
CA ALA A 298 -2.79 -0.35 24.18
C ALA A 298 -1.48 0.45 24.05
N LEU A 299 -1.54 1.60 23.41
CA LEU A 299 -0.40 2.53 23.32
C LEU A 299 -0.74 3.79 24.09
N CYS A 300 0.27 4.33 24.80
CA CYS A 300 0.16 5.62 25.44
C CYS A 300 1.37 6.46 25.07
N ASN A 301 1.16 7.75 24.84
CA ASN A 301 2.25 8.67 24.48
C ASN A 301 3.25 8.93 25.62
N ARG A 302 2.91 8.64 26.87
CA ARG A 302 3.75 8.89 28.05
C ARG A 302 4.18 7.67 28.83
N LEU A 303 3.46 6.55 28.69
CA LEU A 303 3.68 5.39 29.54
C LEU A 303 3.75 4.13 28.70
N PRO A 304 4.73 3.24 28.94
CA PRO A 304 4.72 1.93 28.33
C PRO A 304 3.58 1.07 28.91
N TYR A 305 2.98 0.27 28.07
CA TYR A 305 1.95 -0.70 28.45
C TYR A 305 2.56 -1.91 29.16
N PHE A 306 1.87 -2.40 30.20
CA PHE A 306 2.21 -3.65 30.85
C PHE A 306 0.97 -4.55 31.02
N VAL A 307 1.14 -5.84 30.76
CA VAL A 307 0.02 -6.81 30.79
C VAL A 307 -0.49 -7.16 32.19
N SER A 308 0.29 -6.88 33.21
CA SER A 308 -0.08 -7.18 34.59
C SER A 308 0.11 -5.95 35.49
N PHE A 309 -0.59 -5.97 36.60
CA PHE A 309 -0.44 -4.94 37.59
C PHE A 309 1.01 -4.86 38.10
N THR A 310 1.63 -3.71 38.01
CA THR A 310 2.95 -3.43 38.57
C THR A 310 2.85 -2.37 39.66
N SER A 311 3.74 -2.45 40.63
CA SER A 311 3.85 -1.44 41.72
C SER A 311 4.66 -0.22 41.29
N ASP A 312 5.24 -0.22 40.09
CA ASP A 312 6.06 0.90 39.64
C ASP A 312 5.21 2.12 39.18
N ALA A 313 5.87 3.24 39.01
CA ALA A 313 5.25 4.50 38.65
C ALA A 313 5.34 4.83 37.16
N ILE A 314 5.83 3.90 36.35
CA ILE A 314 6.19 4.18 34.94
C ILE A 314 5.34 3.41 33.92
N HIS A 315 4.54 2.45 34.33
CA HIS A 315 3.67 1.67 33.45
C HIS A 315 2.20 1.95 33.71
N PHE A 316 1.40 1.92 32.66
CA PHE A 316 -0.05 1.78 32.76
C PHE A 316 -0.48 0.33 32.51
N TYR A 317 -1.60 -0.05 33.04
CA TYR A 317 -2.20 -1.34 32.73
C TYR A 317 -3.72 -1.22 32.52
N VAL A 318 -4.28 -2.16 31.79
CA VAL A 318 -5.71 -2.22 31.51
C VAL A 318 -6.33 -3.36 32.31
N ASP A 319 -7.28 -3.03 33.19
CA ASP A 319 -8.12 -4.01 33.87
C ASP A 319 -9.38 -4.26 33.04
N ILE A 320 -9.37 -5.33 32.25
CA ILE A 320 -10.49 -5.69 31.39
C ILE A 320 -11.71 -6.16 32.16
N THR A 321 -11.53 -6.71 33.37
CA THR A 321 -12.62 -7.19 34.22
C THR A 321 -13.52 -6.06 34.65
N ASN A 322 -12.93 -4.94 35.00
CA ASN A 322 -13.64 -3.75 35.47
C ASN A 322 -13.76 -2.66 34.40
N ALA A 323 -13.26 -2.92 33.18
CA ALA A 323 -13.19 -1.95 32.09
C ALA A 323 -12.49 -0.63 32.51
N GLN A 324 -11.35 -0.76 33.15
CA GLN A 324 -10.60 0.37 33.71
C GLN A 324 -9.16 0.40 33.19
N VAL A 325 -8.63 1.59 33.01
CA VAL A 325 -7.19 1.84 32.81
C VAL A 325 -6.62 2.47 34.05
N PHE A 326 -5.54 1.91 34.54
CA PHE A 326 -4.83 2.42 35.72
C PHE A 326 -3.56 3.15 35.29
N ILE A 327 -3.47 4.44 35.61
CA ILE A 327 -2.40 5.33 35.19
C ILE A 327 -1.70 5.92 36.42
N PRO A 328 -0.35 5.83 36.50
CA PRO A 328 0.41 6.33 37.63
C PRO A 328 0.71 7.84 37.51
N ILE A 329 -0.29 8.69 37.59
CA ILE A 329 -0.15 10.15 37.41
C ILE A 329 -0.12 10.97 38.70
N GLY A 330 0.08 10.33 39.84
CA GLY A 330 0.08 11.03 41.12
C GLY A 330 -1.30 11.53 41.55
N ALA A 331 -1.37 12.71 42.11
CA ALA A 331 -2.61 13.30 42.69
C ALA A 331 -3.34 14.25 41.73
N LYS A 332 -2.79 14.53 40.56
CA LYS A 332 -3.31 15.50 39.58
C LYS A 332 -4.09 14.83 38.48
N ASN A 333 -5.19 15.43 38.04
CA ASN A 333 -5.89 14.98 36.83
C ASN A 333 -5.02 15.29 35.62
N PRO A 334 -5.09 14.47 34.54
CA PRO A 334 -4.41 14.78 33.29
C PRO A 334 -4.84 16.13 32.74
N GLU A 335 -3.89 16.88 32.18
CA GLU A 335 -4.18 18.07 31.40
C GLU A 335 -4.49 17.67 29.95
N GLU A 336 -5.15 18.55 29.20
CA GLU A 336 -5.48 18.33 27.80
C GLU A 336 -4.21 18.02 26.99
N GLY A 337 -4.24 16.95 26.19
CA GLY A 337 -3.11 16.48 25.37
C GLY A 337 -1.99 15.81 26.18
N GLU A 338 -2.05 15.80 27.49
CA GLU A 338 -0.97 15.25 28.31
C GLU A 338 -0.83 13.73 28.17
N TYR A 339 -1.94 13.01 28.21
CA TYR A 339 -2.00 11.56 28.06
C TYR A 339 -2.96 11.15 26.97
N ILE A 340 -2.44 10.71 25.86
CA ILE A 340 -3.20 10.15 24.73
C ILE A 340 -3.08 8.63 24.78
N LEU A 341 -4.21 7.94 24.81
CA LEU A 341 -4.29 6.48 24.87
C LEU A 341 -4.98 5.95 23.62
N PHE A 342 -4.34 4.99 22.95
CA PHE A 342 -4.94 4.19 21.90
C PHE A 342 -5.26 2.81 22.45
N TYR A 343 -6.46 2.30 22.20
CA TYR A 343 -6.90 1.00 22.66
C TYR A 343 -7.86 0.32 21.67
N VAL A 344 -7.91 -1.00 21.71
CA VAL A 344 -8.80 -1.79 20.84
C VAL A 344 -10.23 -1.75 21.35
N LEU A 345 -11.19 -1.44 20.48
CA LEU A 345 -12.63 -1.45 20.78
C LEU A 345 -13.15 -2.86 21.01
N ASP A 346 -14.20 -2.99 21.81
CA ASP A 346 -14.89 -4.26 22.07
C ASP A 346 -15.54 -4.85 20.83
N ALA A 347 -16.13 -3.99 20.00
CA ALA A 347 -16.69 -4.35 18.70
C ALA A 347 -16.28 -3.29 17.67
N PRO A 348 -15.97 -3.68 16.43
CA PRO A 348 -15.71 -2.74 15.37
C PRO A 348 -16.93 -1.85 15.08
N ILE A 349 -16.66 -0.61 14.68
CA ILE A 349 -17.67 0.35 14.23
C ILE A 349 -17.50 0.53 12.72
N GLU A 350 -18.55 0.24 11.96
CA GLU A 350 -18.56 0.40 10.50
C GLU A 350 -19.26 1.69 10.08
N THR A 351 -18.64 2.44 9.19
CA THR A 351 -19.18 3.67 8.61
C THR A 351 -19.12 3.56 7.09
N PRO A 352 -20.25 3.75 6.37
CA PRO A 352 -20.24 3.71 4.91
C PRO A 352 -19.33 4.78 4.29
N LEU A 353 -18.64 4.44 3.21
CA LEU A 353 -17.93 5.39 2.36
C LEU A 353 -18.94 6.22 1.54
N THR A 354 -18.52 7.41 1.17
CA THR A 354 -19.31 8.25 0.28
C THR A 354 -19.34 7.68 -1.15
N PRO A 355 -20.37 7.98 -1.94
CA PRO A 355 -20.40 7.59 -3.35
C PRO A 355 -19.20 8.10 -4.16
N ALA A 356 -18.65 9.26 -3.79
CA ALA A 356 -17.46 9.83 -4.43
C ALA A 356 -16.19 9.01 -4.15
N GLU A 357 -15.98 8.56 -2.90
CA GLU A 357 -14.87 7.68 -2.54
C GLU A 357 -14.96 6.34 -3.26
N ILE A 358 -16.16 5.77 -3.35
CA ILE A 358 -16.40 4.51 -4.08
C ILE A 358 -16.15 4.69 -5.58
N ALA A 359 -16.60 5.79 -6.18
CA ALA A 359 -16.37 6.07 -7.60
C ALA A 359 -14.88 6.27 -7.91
N ALA A 360 -14.16 6.99 -7.04
CA ALA A 360 -12.71 7.20 -7.17
C ALA A 360 -11.93 5.87 -7.08
N TYR A 361 -12.32 4.96 -6.18
CA TYR A 361 -11.75 3.62 -6.10
C TYR A 361 -11.98 2.82 -7.39
N LYS A 362 -13.22 2.78 -7.88
CA LYS A 362 -13.57 2.02 -9.08
C LYS A 362 -12.90 2.53 -10.36
N ALA A 363 -12.36 3.74 -10.33
CA ALA A 363 -11.59 4.30 -11.44
C ALA A 363 -10.13 3.79 -11.47
N LEU A 364 -9.62 3.21 -10.38
CA LEU A 364 -8.27 2.67 -10.35
C LEU A 364 -8.16 1.41 -11.21
N ILE A 365 -7.14 1.39 -12.06
CA ILE A 365 -6.83 0.25 -12.92
C ILE A 365 -5.38 -0.20 -12.72
N ALA A 366 -5.15 -1.50 -12.87
CA ALA A 366 -3.81 -2.04 -12.99
C ALA A 366 -3.17 -1.64 -14.32
N TYR A 367 -1.86 -1.54 -14.36
CA TYR A 367 -1.07 -1.35 -15.59
C TYR A 367 -0.46 -2.69 -16.01
N ALA A 368 -0.36 -2.92 -17.32
CA ALA A 368 0.36 -4.06 -17.86
C ALA A 368 1.83 -3.71 -18.12
N PRO A 369 2.78 -4.64 -17.96
CA PRO A 369 2.61 -5.96 -17.36
C PRO A 369 2.69 -5.94 -15.84
N ASP A 370 3.23 -4.88 -15.24
CA ASP A 370 3.51 -4.78 -13.81
C ASP A 370 2.90 -3.51 -13.24
N THR A 371 2.43 -3.60 -12.01
CA THR A 371 1.82 -2.49 -11.25
C THR A 371 2.44 -2.45 -9.86
N VAL A 372 2.72 -1.27 -9.36
CA VAL A 372 3.09 -1.06 -7.96
C VAL A 372 2.01 -0.23 -7.28
N VAL A 373 1.50 -0.74 -6.17
CA VAL A 373 0.50 -0.05 -5.35
C VAL A 373 1.11 0.28 -4.00
N GLN A 374 0.95 1.51 -3.57
CA GLN A 374 1.54 2.03 -2.34
C GLN A 374 0.53 2.92 -1.63
N ALA A 375 0.40 2.74 -0.32
CA ALA A 375 -0.27 3.71 0.54
C ALA A 375 0.77 4.64 1.19
N SER A 376 0.40 5.89 1.43
CA SER A 376 1.23 6.84 2.17
C SER A 376 1.28 6.52 3.67
N ASP A 377 2.15 7.22 4.39
CA ASP A 377 2.24 7.23 5.86
C ASP A 377 2.40 5.83 6.48
N GLY A 378 3.00 4.90 5.76
CA GLY A 378 3.24 3.54 6.25
C GLY A 378 2.00 2.67 6.43
N ALA A 379 0.84 3.06 5.88
CA ALA A 379 -0.36 2.22 5.91
C ALA A 379 -0.14 0.89 5.17
N GLY A 380 -0.76 -0.17 5.66
CA GLY A 380 -0.77 -1.46 4.97
C GLY A 380 -1.79 -1.50 3.85
N ILE A 381 -1.59 -2.38 2.88
CA ILE A 381 -2.55 -2.61 1.79
C ILE A 381 -2.71 -4.09 1.48
N GLN A 382 -3.94 -4.42 1.10
CA GLN A 382 -4.31 -5.70 0.50
C GLN A 382 -5.10 -5.39 -0.77
N LEU A 383 -4.89 -6.14 -1.84
CA LEU A 383 -5.66 -5.96 -3.07
C LEU A 383 -5.73 -7.24 -3.89
N GLY A 384 -6.73 -7.29 -4.78
CA GLY A 384 -6.81 -8.23 -5.87
C GLY A 384 -6.58 -7.53 -7.21
N TYR A 385 -6.15 -8.30 -8.20
CA TYR A 385 -5.94 -7.83 -9.56
C TYR A 385 -6.12 -8.98 -10.56
N GLN A 386 -6.35 -8.63 -11.83
CA GLN A 386 -6.40 -9.62 -12.90
C GLN A 386 -5.00 -9.86 -13.46
N ARG A 387 -4.61 -11.13 -13.53
CA ARG A 387 -3.34 -11.55 -14.12
C ARG A 387 -3.56 -11.97 -15.56
N ASP A 388 -2.69 -11.52 -16.48
CA ASP A 388 -2.65 -12.02 -17.83
C ASP A 388 -1.89 -13.35 -17.89
N VAL A 389 -2.62 -14.45 -18.01
CA VAL A 389 -2.06 -15.81 -18.01
C VAL A 389 -1.11 -16.03 -19.18
N ASN A 390 -1.32 -15.39 -20.33
CA ASN A 390 -0.44 -15.54 -21.47
C ASN A 390 0.93 -14.90 -21.22
N ILE A 391 0.97 -13.72 -20.57
CA ILE A 391 2.21 -13.09 -20.15
C ILE A 391 2.91 -13.97 -19.12
N ALA A 392 2.19 -14.49 -18.12
CA ALA A 392 2.74 -15.36 -17.09
C ALA A 392 3.35 -16.66 -17.68
N ILE A 393 2.64 -17.32 -18.60
CA ILE A 393 3.13 -18.51 -19.30
C ILE A 393 4.40 -18.18 -20.09
N LYS A 394 4.39 -17.07 -20.85
CA LYS A 394 5.56 -16.68 -21.64
C LYS A 394 6.79 -16.45 -20.78
N ARG A 395 6.66 -15.82 -19.62
CA ARG A 395 7.77 -15.63 -18.67
C ARG A 395 8.32 -16.97 -18.16
N ILE A 396 7.46 -17.95 -17.91
CA ILE A 396 7.87 -19.29 -17.51
C ILE A 396 8.64 -19.97 -18.65
N GLU A 397 8.14 -19.88 -19.87
CA GLU A 397 8.81 -20.43 -21.06
C GLU A 397 10.20 -19.81 -21.25
N ASP A 398 10.31 -18.48 -21.17
CA ASP A 398 11.57 -17.75 -21.30
C ASP A 398 12.56 -18.14 -20.18
N ALA A 399 12.08 -18.30 -18.94
CA ALA A 399 12.90 -18.74 -17.81
C ALA A 399 13.40 -20.18 -18.01
N VAL A 400 12.55 -21.11 -18.46
CA VAL A 400 12.93 -22.50 -18.76
C VAL A 400 13.94 -22.56 -19.90
N ALA A 401 13.74 -21.76 -20.95
CA ALA A 401 14.69 -21.69 -22.07
C ALA A 401 16.08 -21.20 -21.61
N SER A 402 16.14 -20.25 -20.70
CA SER A 402 17.41 -19.76 -20.13
C SER A 402 18.14 -20.80 -19.31
N MET A 403 17.42 -21.69 -18.59
CA MET A 403 18.03 -22.78 -17.82
C MET A 403 18.57 -23.92 -18.69
N THR A 404 18.05 -24.08 -19.91
CA THR A 404 18.49 -25.14 -20.83
C THR A 404 19.68 -24.71 -21.69
N THR A 405 20.09 -23.46 -21.67
CA THR A 405 21.21 -22.89 -22.43
C THR A 405 22.48 -22.74 -21.61
N THR A 406 22.46 -23.06 -20.33
CA THR A 406 23.63 -23.18 -19.44
C THR A 406 24.03 -24.63 -19.24
#